data_02695d7262c62e5badf6becc1c7d2f7b
#
_entry.id   02695d7262c62e5badf6becc1c7d2f7b
#
_cell.length_a   1.000
_cell.length_b   1.000
_cell.length_c   1.000
_cell.angle_alpha   90.00
_cell.angle_beta   90.00
_cell.angle_gamma   90.00
#
_symmetry.space_group_name_H-M   'P 1'
#
loop_
_entity.id
_entity.type
_entity.pdbx_description
1 polymer ?
#
loop_
_entity_poly.entity_id
_entity_poly.type
_entity_poly.pdbx_seq_one_letter_code
_entity_poly.pdbx_strand_id
1 'polypeptide(L)'
;MRYFNICLLAAITLLPSCFQNGISVNSYKDPQRFKSLAKSLYVDFDISMQTQRYKHKVNIRNEPILSMFRHRYNTNSFDKITPQQICKVPKIFHYIWLGKKLPVQYKPFLDTWIANHPDWTFIFWVDNPENYNLGKIFENFTFDDLKKYLNVPSDNEKMIVIDVKNLKFDNRKFFDETRNYGQRSDILKWEVVYRFGGVYIDVDFESVKPLDMLNYMYDFYTGVQPLDTSFIQLGAALFAARPGHPILKHCVETIKDDWYNNQIIVATGPLHFTKSFCSTTMKKENDNLVNVALPASYFYPCGYDEQRLPRKNWIRSESFAVHHWAGSWLKPDGWDQSS
;
A
#
# COMPACT_ATOMS: atom_id res chain seq x y z
N MET A 1 7.98 -35.01 -15.86
CA MET A 1 7.45 -35.28 -14.52
C MET A 1 8.61 -35.38 -13.54
N ARG A 2 8.50 -34.77 -12.36
CA ARG A 2 9.54 -34.70 -11.31
C ARG A 2 10.76 -33.82 -11.67
N TYR A 3 10.69 -32.53 -11.34
CA TYR A 3 11.83 -31.69 -10.92
C TYR A 3 11.28 -30.27 -10.62
N PHE A 4 10.58 -30.09 -9.48
CA PHE A 4 10.23 -28.73 -8.99
C PHE A 4 9.97 -28.70 -7.47
N ASN A 5 10.75 -29.48 -6.71
CA ASN A 5 10.55 -29.52 -5.25
C ASN A 5 11.82 -29.32 -4.40
N ILE A 6 12.88 -28.72 -4.93
CA ILE A 6 14.09 -28.47 -4.14
C ILE A 6 14.67 -27.09 -4.54
N CYS A 7 14.07 -25.98 -4.10
CA CYS A 7 14.70 -24.64 -4.08
C CYS A 7 14.08 -23.70 -3.03
N LEU A 8 13.30 -24.21 -2.09
CA LEU A 8 12.66 -23.35 -1.07
C LEU A 8 13.49 -23.18 0.23
N LEU A 9 14.66 -23.79 0.34
CA LEU A 9 15.46 -23.80 1.59
C LEU A 9 16.84 -23.14 1.50
N ALA A 10 17.28 -22.66 0.35
CA ALA A 10 18.67 -22.17 0.18
C ALA A 10 18.84 -20.65 0.07
N ALA A 11 17.76 -19.85 0.13
CA ALA A 11 17.85 -18.37 0.02
C ALA A 11 17.81 -17.63 1.38
N ILE A 12 17.77 -18.35 2.50
CA ILE A 12 17.62 -17.72 3.85
C ILE A 12 18.97 -17.30 4.45
N THR A 13 20.10 -17.58 3.83
CA THR A 13 21.42 -17.46 4.50
C THR A 13 22.28 -16.25 4.13
N LEU A 14 21.77 -15.24 3.42
CA LEU A 14 22.56 -14.05 3.08
C LEU A 14 21.88 -12.70 3.36
N LEU A 15 21.05 -12.62 4.40
CA LEU A 15 20.70 -11.32 4.96
C LEU A 15 21.67 -11.00 6.09
N PRO A 16 22.28 -9.80 6.13
CA PRO A 16 23.16 -9.42 7.23
C PRO A 16 22.39 -9.52 8.55
N SER A 17 22.98 -10.18 9.52
CA SER A 17 22.46 -10.45 10.87
C SER A 17 22.09 -9.22 11.73
N CYS A 18 22.06 -8.02 11.17
CA CYS A 18 21.73 -6.78 11.89
C CYS A 18 20.24 -6.47 12.05
N PHE A 19 19.31 -7.22 11.43
CA PHE A 19 17.86 -6.95 11.49
C PHE A 19 17.02 -8.12 12.05
N GLN A 20 17.64 -9.10 12.71
CA GLN A 20 16.92 -10.22 13.34
C GLN A 20 16.24 -9.87 14.68
N ASN A 21 16.16 -8.63 15.08
CA ASN A 21 15.26 -8.24 16.17
C ASN A 21 13.84 -8.07 15.63
N GLY A 22 13.23 -9.19 15.23
CA GLY A 22 11.83 -9.25 14.88
C GLY A 22 11.01 -8.61 15.98
N ILE A 23 10.30 -7.51 15.65
CA ILE A 23 9.32 -6.92 16.55
C ILE A 23 8.22 -7.98 16.69
N SER A 24 8.29 -8.79 17.75
CA SER A 24 7.27 -9.80 18.03
C SER A 24 5.92 -9.12 18.15
N VAL A 25 4.87 -9.73 17.61
CA VAL A 25 3.45 -9.28 17.74
C VAL A 25 3.06 -8.92 19.17
N ASN A 26 3.75 -9.46 20.16
CA ASN A 26 3.54 -9.17 21.59
C ASN A 26 4.25 -7.90 22.08
N SER A 27 5.19 -7.33 21.33
CA SER A 27 5.98 -6.18 21.80
C SER A 27 5.20 -4.86 21.86
N TYR A 28 4.15 -4.68 21.07
CA TYR A 28 3.29 -3.48 21.15
C TYR A 28 2.07 -3.68 22.08
N LYS A 29 1.83 -4.87 22.60
CA LYS A 29 0.85 -5.10 23.68
C LYS A 29 1.39 -4.68 25.06
N ASP A 30 2.71 -4.55 25.20
CA ASP A 30 3.37 -3.99 26.38
C ASP A 30 3.50 -2.45 26.20
N PRO A 31 2.81 -1.63 27.02
CA PRO A 31 2.81 -0.18 26.88
C PRO A 31 4.20 0.47 26.99
N GLN A 32 5.09 -0.07 27.83
CA GLN A 32 6.44 0.50 27.99
C GLN A 32 7.33 0.20 26.77
N ARG A 33 7.25 -1.04 26.29
CA ARG A 33 7.97 -1.49 25.09
C ARG A 33 7.48 -0.78 23.85
N PHE A 34 6.17 -0.59 23.72
CA PHE A 34 5.56 0.20 22.66
C PHE A 34 6.05 1.64 22.69
N LYS A 35 6.04 2.31 23.86
CA LYS A 35 6.47 3.70 23.99
C LYS A 35 7.93 3.90 23.56
N SER A 36 8.80 2.96 23.92
CA SER A 36 10.21 2.98 23.49
C SER A 36 10.34 2.82 21.97
N LEU A 37 9.60 1.88 21.37
CA LEU A 37 9.58 1.64 19.93
C LEU A 37 9.00 2.85 19.17
N ALA A 38 7.88 3.39 19.62
CA ALA A 38 7.24 4.56 19.03
C ALA A 38 8.19 5.77 19.01
N LYS A 39 8.94 5.99 20.10
CA LYS A 39 9.95 7.05 20.18
C LYS A 39 11.09 6.83 19.18
N SER A 40 11.52 5.59 18.96
CA SER A 40 12.59 5.28 18.01
C SER A 40 12.16 5.41 16.54
N LEU A 41 10.85 5.35 16.29
CA LEU A 41 10.27 5.47 14.93
C LEU A 41 9.85 6.90 14.61
N TYR A 42 9.70 7.77 15.59
CA TYR A 42 9.34 9.16 15.34
C TYR A 42 10.51 9.93 14.74
N VAL A 43 10.25 10.61 13.63
CA VAL A 43 11.16 11.55 12.98
C VAL A 43 10.38 12.81 12.66
N ASP A 44 11.01 13.97 12.77
CA ASP A 44 10.41 15.23 12.34
C ASP A 44 9.93 15.15 10.88
N PHE A 45 8.75 15.71 10.61
CA PHE A 45 8.11 15.60 9.29
C PHE A 45 9.00 16.14 8.17
N ASP A 46 9.56 17.32 8.34
CA ASP A 46 10.34 17.97 7.29
C ASP A 46 11.71 17.29 7.08
N ILE A 47 12.30 16.74 8.15
CA ILE A 47 13.51 15.91 8.05
C ILE A 47 13.22 14.61 7.32
N SER A 48 12.09 13.97 7.63
CA SER A 48 11.66 12.73 6.97
C SER A 48 11.31 12.91 5.49
N MET A 49 10.79 14.08 5.12
CA MET A 49 10.50 14.42 3.72
C MET A 49 11.77 14.64 2.87
N GLN A 50 12.95 14.77 3.49
CA GLN A 50 14.20 14.95 2.76
C GLN A 50 14.82 13.62 2.40
N THR A 51 15.00 13.36 1.11
CA THR A 51 15.85 12.28 0.61
C THR A 51 17.31 12.76 0.42
N GLN A 52 18.25 11.85 0.21
CA GLN A 52 19.67 12.22 0.22
C GLN A 52 20.13 13.21 -0.86
N ARG A 53 19.48 13.19 -2.02
CA ARG A 53 19.79 14.09 -3.16
C ARG A 53 18.64 15.03 -3.47
N TYR A 54 17.67 15.04 -2.63
CA TYR A 54 16.44 15.69 -2.93
C TYR A 54 16.59 17.22 -2.98
N LYS A 55 16.38 17.78 -4.15
CA LYS A 55 16.16 19.23 -4.31
C LYS A 55 14.66 19.43 -4.44
N HIS A 56 14.07 19.99 -3.41
CA HIS A 56 12.65 20.29 -3.44
C HIS A 56 12.33 21.18 -4.65
N LYS A 57 11.43 20.73 -5.51
CA LYS A 57 10.90 21.51 -6.63
C LYS A 57 9.82 22.48 -6.18
N VAL A 58 9.29 22.29 -4.97
CA VAL A 58 8.24 23.11 -4.36
C VAL A 58 8.71 23.72 -3.05
N ASN A 59 8.18 24.89 -2.69
CA ASN A 59 8.46 25.51 -1.39
C ASN A 59 7.66 24.79 -0.30
N ILE A 60 8.28 23.84 0.39
CA ILE A 60 7.67 22.96 1.38
C ILE A 60 6.92 23.75 2.47
N ARG A 61 7.45 24.90 2.89
CA ARG A 61 6.93 25.58 4.08
C ARG A 61 5.58 26.24 3.85
N ASN A 62 5.25 26.62 2.64
CA ASN A 62 4.08 27.45 2.31
C ASN A 62 2.97 26.69 1.57
N GLU A 63 3.15 25.37 1.32
CA GLU A 63 2.13 24.60 0.61
C GLU A 63 1.02 24.13 1.56
N PRO A 64 -0.25 24.53 1.32
CA PRO A 64 -1.36 24.17 2.22
C PRO A 64 -1.56 22.68 2.38
N ILE A 65 -1.43 21.90 1.28
CA ILE A 65 -1.58 20.44 1.29
C ILE A 65 -0.50 19.79 2.15
N LEU A 66 0.77 20.18 1.97
CA LEU A 66 1.86 19.65 2.77
C LEU A 66 1.75 20.05 4.24
N SER A 67 1.28 21.26 4.50
CA SER A 67 1.01 21.75 5.86
C SER A 67 -0.08 20.95 6.55
N MET A 68 -1.12 20.52 5.80
CA MET A 68 -2.16 19.64 6.33
C MET A 68 -1.61 18.23 6.62
N PHE A 69 -0.78 17.66 5.75
CA PHE A 69 -0.14 16.37 6.01
C PHE A 69 0.75 16.43 7.25
N ARG A 70 1.56 17.48 7.37
CA ARG A 70 2.40 17.75 8.56
C ARG A 70 1.55 17.86 9.81
N HIS A 71 0.44 18.62 9.76
CA HIS A 71 -0.47 18.77 10.89
C HIS A 71 -1.03 17.41 11.31
N ARG A 72 -1.56 16.61 10.37
CA ARG A 72 -2.12 15.27 10.65
C ARG A 72 -1.05 14.31 11.19
N TYR A 73 0.16 14.33 10.64
CA TYR A 73 1.28 13.55 11.16
C TYR A 73 1.63 13.98 12.59
N ASN A 74 1.78 15.27 12.85
CA ASN A 74 2.14 15.77 14.17
C ASN A 74 1.03 15.54 15.21
N THR A 75 -0.24 15.53 14.81
CA THR A 75 -1.36 15.23 15.70
C THR A 75 -1.44 13.74 16.02
N ASN A 76 -1.17 12.87 15.03
CA ASN A 76 -1.33 11.43 15.12
C ASN A 76 0.03 10.69 15.05
N SER A 77 1.11 11.32 15.52
CA SER A 77 2.44 10.69 15.52
C SER A 77 2.53 9.51 16.50
N PHE A 78 3.53 8.67 16.29
CA PHE A 78 3.74 7.43 17.03
C PHE A 78 3.81 7.61 18.56
N ASP A 79 4.29 8.75 19.03
CA ASP A 79 4.39 9.09 20.45
C ASP A 79 3.07 9.54 21.07
N LYS A 80 2.07 9.90 20.26
CA LYS A 80 0.76 10.41 20.68
C LYS A 80 -0.37 9.39 20.60
N ILE A 81 -0.26 8.41 19.72
CA ILE A 81 -1.29 7.40 19.50
C ILE A 81 -0.89 6.10 20.21
N THR A 82 -1.79 5.60 21.03
CA THR A 82 -1.63 4.28 21.67
C THR A 82 -2.30 3.22 20.80
N PRO A 83 -1.64 2.08 20.53
CA PRO A 83 -2.25 0.96 19.82
C PRO A 83 -3.49 0.47 20.57
N GLN A 84 -4.53 0.17 19.82
CA GLN A 84 -5.73 -0.44 20.37
C GLN A 84 -5.48 -1.93 20.64
N GLN A 85 -6.32 -2.54 21.48
CA GLN A 85 -6.26 -3.99 21.69
C GLN A 85 -6.75 -4.77 20.46
N ILE A 86 -7.65 -4.16 19.67
CA ILE A 86 -8.22 -4.74 18.45
C ILE A 86 -7.53 -4.12 17.24
N CYS A 87 -7.16 -4.95 16.28
CA CYS A 87 -6.61 -4.52 15.03
C CYS A 87 -7.65 -3.71 14.23
N LYS A 88 -7.34 -2.45 13.92
CA LYS A 88 -8.26 -1.56 13.20
C LYS A 88 -8.26 -1.85 11.71
N VAL A 89 -7.08 -2.09 11.14
CA VAL A 89 -6.88 -2.45 9.73
C VAL A 89 -6.67 -3.97 9.66
N PRO A 90 -7.50 -4.72 8.92
CA PRO A 90 -7.33 -6.17 8.77
C PRO A 90 -5.94 -6.57 8.26
N LYS A 91 -5.47 -7.73 8.70
CA LYS A 91 -4.20 -8.33 8.26
C LYS A 91 -4.33 -8.96 6.88
N ILE A 92 -4.65 -8.15 5.90
CA ILE A 92 -4.88 -8.56 4.51
C ILE A 92 -4.04 -7.66 3.62
N PHE A 93 -3.28 -8.26 2.70
CA PHE A 93 -2.63 -7.57 1.59
C PHE A 93 -3.44 -7.77 0.31
N HIS A 94 -3.63 -6.68 -0.43
CA HIS A 94 -4.22 -6.67 -1.76
C HIS A 94 -3.16 -6.32 -2.79
N TYR A 95 -2.92 -7.24 -3.72
CA TYR A 95 -2.09 -7.05 -4.91
C TYR A 95 -2.99 -7.09 -6.14
N ILE A 96 -2.79 -6.18 -7.07
CA ILE A 96 -3.52 -6.17 -8.35
C ILE A 96 -2.50 -6.26 -9.46
N TRP A 97 -2.66 -7.27 -10.33
CA TRP A 97 -1.84 -7.40 -11.52
C TRP A 97 -2.68 -7.88 -12.70
N LEU A 98 -2.76 -7.05 -13.74
CA LEU A 98 -3.66 -7.24 -14.87
C LEU A 98 -2.88 -7.38 -16.18
N GLY A 99 -3.48 -8.05 -17.16
CA GLY A 99 -3.02 -8.18 -18.54
C GLY A 99 -2.09 -9.36 -18.78
N LYS A 100 -1.00 -9.49 -18.04
CA LYS A 100 0.03 -10.52 -18.27
C LYS A 100 0.41 -11.21 -16.97
N LYS A 101 1.17 -12.30 -17.11
CA LYS A 101 1.80 -12.94 -15.94
C LYS A 101 2.69 -11.96 -15.20
N LEU A 102 2.63 -11.99 -13.86
CA LEU A 102 3.51 -11.21 -12.99
C LEU A 102 4.98 -11.53 -13.31
N PRO A 103 5.80 -10.54 -13.71
CA PRO A 103 7.20 -10.76 -14.01
C PRO A 103 7.99 -11.30 -12.80
N VAL A 104 8.85 -12.28 -13.04
CA VAL A 104 9.63 -12.96 -11.99
C VAL A 104 10.51 -11.99 -11.17
N GLN A 105 10.87 -10.88 -11.74
CA GLN A 105 11.68 -9.82 -11.08
C GLN A 105 11.01 -9.20 -9.85
N TYR A 106 9.67 -9.29 -9.72
CA TYR A 106 8.93 -8.78 -8.55
C TYR A 106 8.82 -9.82 -7.42
N LYS A 107 9.14 -11.09 -7.71
CA LYS A 107 9.09 -12.14 -6.69
C LYS A 107 9.93 -11.85 -5.44
N PRO A 108 11.19 -11.36 -5.54
CA PRO A 108 11.96 -11.03 -4.34
C PRO A 108 11.30 -10.01 -3.43
N PHE A 109 10.56 -9.03 -3.98
CA PHE A 109 9.83 -8.06 -3.18
C PHE A 109 8.66 -8.71 -2.45
N LEU A 110 7.87 -9.54 -3.14
CA LEU A 110 6.79 -10.31 -2.52
C LEU A 110 7.31 -11.21 -1.38
N ASP A 111 8.45 -11.87 -1.58
CA ASP A 111 9.07 -12.74 -0.57
C ASP A 111 9.41 -11.95 0.72
N THR A 112 9.78 -10.67 0.63
CA THR A 112 10.02 -9.82 1.83
C THR A 112 8.74 -9.55 2.61
N TRP A 113 7.60 -9.38 1.93
CA TRP A 113 6.31 -9.19 2.57
C TRP A 113 5.83 -10.44 3.28
N ILE A 114 5.96 -11.60 2.62
CA ILE A 114 5.61 -12.91 3.21
C ILE A 114 6.46 -13.19 4.46
N ALA A 115 7.76 -12.91 4.38
CA ALA A 115 8.68 -13.13 5.50
C ALA A 115 8.37 -12.23 6.71
N ASN A 116 8.01 -10.96 6.47
CA ASN A 116 7.72 -10.01 7.54
C ASN A 116 6.28 -10.13 8.10
N HIS A 117 5.37 -10.82 7.39
CA HIS A 117 3.95 -10.91 7.73
C HIS A 117 3.43 -12.35 7.62
N PRO A 118 4.00 -13.32 8.38
CA PRO A 118 3.72 -14.74 8.19
C PRO A 118 2.28 -15.16 8.57
N ASP A 119 1.56 -14.32 9.29
CA ASP A 119 0.17 -14.55 9.72
C ASP A 119 -0.87 -13.71 8.96
N TRP A 120 -0.44 -13.04 7.88
CA TRP A 120 -1.35 -12.25 7.06
C TRP A 120 -1.88 -13.03 5.85
N THR A 121 -3.04 -12.61 5.32
CA THR A 121 -3.61 -13.12 4.07
C THR A 121 -3.18 -12.26 2.90
N PHE A 122 -2.78 -12.89 1.80
CA PHE A 122 -2.35 -12.24 0.56
C PHE A 122 -3.39 -12.51 -0.52
N ILE A 123 -4.04 -11.48 -1.05
CA ILE A 123 -5.05 -11.58 -2.09
C ILE A 123 -4.52 -10.97 -3.38
N PHE A 124 -4.43 -11.79 -4.41
CA PHE A 124 -4.05 -11.39 -5.77
C PHE A 124 -5.30 -11.24 -6.64
N TRP A 125 -5.56 -10.03 -7.09
CA TRP A 125 -6.65 -9.70 -8.00
C TRP A 125 -6.07 -9.68 -9.41
N VAL A 126 -6.51 -10.59 -10.27
CA VAL A 126 -5.93 -10.83 -11.58
C VAL A 126 -7.01 -11.06 -12.64
N ASP A 127 -6.70 -10.82 -13.90
CA ASP A 127 -7.59 -11.12 -15.02
C ASP A 127 -7.18 -12.39 -15.80
N ASN A 128 -6.09 -13.05 -15.40
CA ASN A 128 -5.56 -14.28 -15.98
C ASN A 128 -5.10 -15.25 -14.88
N PRO A 129 -6.04 -15.83 -14.08
CA PRO A 129 -5.71 -16.63 -12.90
C PRO A 129 -4.91 -17.88 -13.24
N GLU A 130 -5.03 -18.42 -14.46
CA GLU A 130 -4.26 -19.57 -14.97
C GLU A 130 -2.74 -19.35 -14.98
N ASN A 131 -2.30 -18.09 -14.95
CA ASN A 131 -0.89 -17.73 -14.87
C ASN A 131 -0.31 -17.80 -13.45
N TYR A 132 -1.15 -18.08 -12.45
CA TYR A 132 -0.77 -18.03 -11.04
C TYR A 132 -0.93 -19.40 -10.39
N ASN A 133 0.16 -19.93 -9.86
CA ASN A 133 0.17 -21.15 -9.03
C ASN A 133 0.50 -20.74 -7.58
N LEU A 134 -0.31 -19.85 -7.00
CA LEU A 134 -0.03 -19.17 -5.73
C LEU A 134 -1.07 -19.46 -4.64
N GLY A 135 -1.83 -20.55 -4.74
CA GLY A 135 -2.83 -20.87 -3.74
C GLY A 135 -4.23 -21.09 -4.33
N LYS A 136 -5.28 -20.86 -3.54
CA LYS A 136 -6.65 -21.12 -3.96
C LYS A 136 -7.13 -20.07 -4.95
N ILE A 137 -7.59 -20.53 -6.13
CA ILE A 137 -8.17 -19.68 -7.17
C ILE A 137 -9.68 -19.64 -7.00
N PHE A 138 -10.24 -18.43 -7.06
CA PHE A 138 -11.66 -18.17 -7.05
C PHE A 138 -12.09 -17.52 -8.37
N GLU A 139 -12.85 -18.27 -9.17
CA GLU A 139 -13.48 -17.81 -10.39
C GLU A 139 -14.97 -17.51 -10.14
N ASN A 140 -15.53 -16.54 -10.86
CA ASN A 140 -16.94 -16.13 -10.74
C ASN A 140 -17.38 -15.82 -9.30
N PHE A 141 -16.52 -15.16 -8.56
CA PHE A 141 -16.66 -14.87 -7.14
C PHE A 141 -17.25 -13.47 -6.93
N THR A 142 -18.06 -13.31 -5.89
CA THR A 142 -18.59 -12.01 -5.49
C THR A 142 -17.83 -11.45 -4.28
N PHE A 143 -17.93 -10.16 -4.05
CA PHE A 143 -17.38 -9.57 -2.82
C PHE A 143 -18.01 -10.15 -1.55
N ASP A 144 -19.31 -10.51 -1.60
CA ASP A 144 -19.98 -11.13 -0.44
C ASP A 144 -19.46 -12.54 -0.16
N ASP A 145 -19.16 -13.31 -1.19
CA ASP A 145 -18.54 -14.63 -1.03
C ASP A 145 -17.13 -14.52 -0.40
N LEU A 146 -16.33 -13.57 -0.87
CA LEU A 146 -15.01 -13.32 -0.30
C LEU A 146 -15.12 -12.88 1.16
N LYS A 147 -16.08 -12.01 1.48
CA LYS A 147 -16.30 -11.58 2.87
C LYS A 147 -16.68 -12.74 3.77
N LYS A 148 -17.55 -13.65 3.31
CA LYS A 148 -17.90 -14.87 4.03
C LYS A 148 -16.67 -15.75 4.22
N TYR A 149 -15.88 -15.95 3.16
CA TYR A 149 -14.65 -16.76 3.22
C TYR A 149 -13.64 -16.22 4.24
N LEU A 150 -13.37 -14.92 4.22
CA LEU A 150 -12.41 -14.28 5.13
C LEU A 150 -12.87 -14.27 6.60
N ASN A 151 -14.18 -14.36 6.85
CA ASN A 151 -14.75 -14.39 8.22
C ASN A 151 -14.81 -15.79 8.83
N VAL A 152 -14.53 -16.84 8.08
CA VAL A 152 -14.49 -18.22 8.62
C VAL A 152 -13.10 -18.47 9.19
N PRO A 153 -12.97 -18.74 10.50
CA PRO A 153 -11.70 -19.19 11.07
C PRO A 153 -11.38 -20.55 10.45
N SER A 154 -10.37 -20.61 9.64
CA SER A 154 -9.92 -21.85 9.01
C SER A 154 -8.40 -21.87 8.94
N ASP A 155 -7.82 -23.06 8.78
CA ASP A 155 -6.42 -23.27 8.39
C ASP A 155 -6.19 -22.76 6.94
N ASN A 156 -6.76 -21.61 6.62
CA ASN A 156 -6.91 -21.06 5.29
C ASN A 156 -5.56 -20.84 4.63
N GLU A 157 -5.51 -21.22 3.39
CA GLU A 157 -4.43 -20.83 2.51
C GLU A 157 -4.22 -19.32 2.60
N LYS A 158 -3.02 -18.93 3.01
CA LYS A 158 -2.65 -17.52 3.19
C LYS A 158 -2.57 -16.76 1.87
N MET A 159 -2.57 -17.46 0.75
CA MET A 159 -2.53 -16.89 -0.59
C MET A 159 -3.79 -17.25 -1.36
N ILE A 160 -4.48 -16.22 -1.86
CA ILE A 160 -5.75 -16.31 -2.57
C ILE A 160 -5.59 -15.57 -3.90
N VAL A 161 -6.07 -16.18 -4.98
CA VAL A 161 -6.13 -15.57 -6.31
C VAL A 161 -7.59 -15.36 -6.70
N ILE A 162 -7.96 -14.12 -7.01
CA ILE A 162 -9.32 -13.75 -7.43
C ILE A 162 -9.31 -13.36 -8.90
N ASP A 163 -10.12 -14.05 -9.72
CA ASP A 163 -10.38 -13.63 -11.09
C ASP A 163 -11.33 -12.43 -11.11
N VAL A 164 -10.86 -11.32 -11.69
CA VAL A 164 -11.63 -10.07 -11.76
C VAL A 164 -12.46 -9.95 -13.04
N LYS A 165 -12.37 -10.87 -13.99
CA LYS A 165 -13.06 -10.78 -15.29
C LYS A 165 -14.57 -10.54 -15.15
N ASN A 166 -15.21 -11.30 -14.27
CA ASN A 166 -16.66 -11.25 -14.06
C ASN A 166 -17.05 -10.56 -12.75
N LEU A 167 -16.07 -10.00 -12.02
CA LEU A 167 -16.32 -9.35 -10.74
C LEU A 167 -17.16 -8.08 -10.93
N LYS A 168 -18.27 -7.99 -10.20
CA LYS A 168 -19.16 -6.82 -10.20
C LYS A 168 -18.77 -5.86 -9.09
N PHE A 169 -18.58 -4.59 -9.41
CA PHE A 169 -18.27 -3.51 -8.46
C PHE A 169 -18.73 -2.14 -9.00
N ASP A 170 -18.75 -1.13 -8.15
CA ASP A 170 -19.44 0.14 -8.45
C ASP A 170 -18.87 0.84 -9.69
N ASN A 171 -17.54 0.86 -9.85
CA ASN A 171 -16.87 1.49 -10.96
C ASN A 171 -16.47 0.54 -12.10
N ARG A 172 -17.15 -0.61 -12.22
CA ARG A 172 -16.88 -1.61 -13.27
C ARG A 172 -16.93 -1.01 -14.68
N LYS A 173 -17.86 -0.10 -14.94
CA LYS A 173 -17.96 0.59 -16.23
C LYS A 173 -16.64 1.29 -16.60
N PHE A 174 -16.08 2.07 -15.69
CA PHE A 174 -14.85 2.82 -15.93
C PHE A 174 -13.61 1.90 -16.04
N PHE A 175 -13.62 0.80 -15.27
CA PHE A 175 -12.60 -0.24 -15.38
C PHE A 175 -12.60 -0.88 -16.76
N ASP A 176 -13.76 -1.15 -17.36
CA ASP A 176 -13.86 -1.74 -18.69
C ASP A 176 -13.58 -0.73 -19.82
N GLU A 177 -13.89 0.56 -19.63
CA GLU A 177 -13.64 1.61 -20.61
C GLU A 177 -12.14 1.91 -20.80
N THR A 178 -11.34 1.87 -19.73
CA THR A 178 -9.92 2.18 -19.85
C THR A 178 -9.10 1.02 -20.39
N ARG A 179 -8.10 1.33 -21.23
CA ARG A 179 -7.11 0.37 -21.72
C ARG A 179 -5.83 0.33 -20.88
N ASN A 180 -5.65 1.29 -19.97
CA ASN A 180 -4.45 1.35 -19.13
C ASN A 180 -4.60 0.46 -17.90
N TYR A 181 -3.74 -0.54 -17.75
CA TYR A 181 -3.80 -1.47 -16.62
C TYR A 181 -3.51 -0.79 -15.26
N GLY A 182 -2.68 0.27 -15.25
CA GLY A 182 -2.48 1.08 -14.03
C GLY A 182 -3.77 1.79 -13.60
N GLN A 183 -4.52 2.35 -14.56
CA GLN A 183 -5.80 2.99 -14.28
C GLN A 183 -6.88 1.96 -13.85
N ARG A 184 -6.90 0.77 -14.48
CA ARG A 184 -7.76 -0.35 -14.01
C ARG A 184 -7.40 -0.75 -12.57
N SER A 185 -6.11 -0.85 -12.28
CA SER A 185 -5.62 -1.15 -10.93
C SER A 185 -6.03 -0.07 -9.92
N ASP A 186 -5.91 1.22 -10.28
CA ASP A 186 -6.35 2.33 -9.44
C ASP A 186 -7.84 2.21 -9.08
N ILE A 187 -8.70 1.99 -10.07
CA ILE A 187 -10.13 1.83 -9.86
C ILE A 187 -10.43 0.68 -8.89
N LEU A 188 -9.82 -0.48 -9.14
CA LEU A 188 -10.09 -1.69 -8.35
C LEU A 188 -9.53 -1.61 -6.93
N LYS A 189 -8.34 -1.01 -6.72
CA LYS A 189 -7.74 -0.92 -5.38
C LYS A 189 -8.57 -0.08 -4.42
N TRP A 190 -9.21 1.00 -4.89
CA TRP A 190 -10.12 1.79 -4.06
C TRP A 190 -11.31 0.97 -3.59
N GLU A 191 -11.91 0.20 -4.50
CA GLU A 191 -13.05 -0.68 -4.21
C GLU A 191 -12.69 -1.77 -3.19
N VAL A 192 -11.62 -2.52 -3.44
CA VAL A 192 -11.31 -3.69 -2.61
C VAL A 192 -10.91 -3.29 -1.19
N VAL A 193 -10.10 -2.25 -1.04
CA VAL A 193 -9.72 -1.79 0.31
C VAL A 193 -10.89 -1.07 1.00
N TYR A 194 -11.74 -0.37 0.27
CA TYR A 194 -12.97 0.18 0.85
C TYR A 194 -13.86 -0.93 1.45
N ARG A 195 -14.03 -2.05 0.74
CA ARG A 195 -14.94 -3.13 1.15
C ARG A 195 -14.37 -4.05 2.21
N PHE A 196 -13.11 -4.42 2.08
CA PHE A 196 -12.47 -5.42 2.95
C PHE A 196 -11.56 -4.81 4.02
N GLY A 197 -11.16 -3.56 3.88
CA GLY A 197 -10.02 -3.02 4.61
C GLY A 197 -8.72 -3.73 4.22
N GLY A 198 -7.68 -3.56 5.03
CA GLY A 198 -6.37 -4.13 4.75
C GLY A 198 -5.43 -3.14 4.09
N VAL A 199 -4.40 -3.65 3.47
CA VAL A 199 -3.30 -2.88 2.89
C VAL A 199 -3.20 -3.17 1.39
N TYR A 200 -3.30 -2.15 0.56
CA TYR A 200 -2.94 -2.23 -0.85
C TYR A 200 -1.46 -1.99 -1.03
N ILE A 201 -0.83 -2.77 -1.88
CA ILE A 201 0.60 -2.63 -2.19
C ILE A 201 0.84 -2.90 -3.67
N ASP A 202 1.55 -2.01 -4.36
CA ASP A 202 2.10 -2.27 -5.68
C ASP A 202 3.19 -3.36 -5.60
N VAL A 203 3.31 -4.16 -6.64
CA VAL A 203 4.22 -5.33 -6.68
C VAL A 203 5.72 -4.98 -6.62
N ASP A 204 6.07 -3.73 -6.85
CA ASP A 204 7.43 -3.19 -6.79
C ASP A 204 7.76 -2.52 -5.45
N PHE A 205 7.02 -2.86 -4.40
CA PHE A 205 7.36 -2.51 -3.02
C PHE A 205 8.09 -3.64 -2.30
N GLU A 206 9.17 -3.29 -1.63
CA GLU A 206 9.93 -4.16 -0.73
C GLU A 206 9.56 -3.86 0.73
N SER A 207 9.30 -4.89 1.54
CA SER A 207 9.07 -4.77 2.97
C SER A 207 10.39 -4.70 3.74
N VAL A 208 10.51 -3.72 4.63
CA VAL A 208 11.66 -3.56 5.55
C VAL A 208 11.28 -3.97 6.97
N LYS A 209 10.03 -3.69 7.38
CA LYS A 209 9.49 -4.00 8.72
C LYS A 209 8.03 -4.42 8.65
N PRO A 210 7.56 -5.20 9.64
CA PRO A 210 6.15 -5.52 9.77
C PRO A 210 5.27 -4.27 9.94
N LEU A 211 4.09 -4.28 9.29
CA LEU A 211 3.10 -3.20 9.40
C LEU A 211 2.11 -3.39 10.57
N ASP A 212 2.21 -4.48 11.32
CA ASP A 212 1.26 -4.82 12.38
C ASP A 212 1.00 -3.64 13.33
N MET A 213 2.05 -2.96 13.79
CA MET A 213 1.90 -1.84 14.70
C MET A 213 1.00 -0.74 14.12
N LEU A 214 1.17 -0.41 12.83
CA LEU A 214 0.37 0.60 12.15
C LEU A 214 -1.11 0.20 12.11
N ASN A 215 -1.40 -1.09 11.89
CA ASN A 215 -2.76 -1.63 11.83
C ASN A 215 -3.50 -1.55 13.18
N TYR A 216 -2.78 -1.54 14.29
CA TYR A 216 -3.35 -1.36 15.63
C TYR A 216 -3.50 0.12 16.03
N MET A 217 -2.74 1.02 15.38
CA MET A 217 -2.73 2.45 15.71
C MET A 217 -3.72 3.25 14.88
N TYR A 218 -3.79 3.01 13.57
CA TYR A 218 -4.45 3.88 12.62
C TYR A 218 -5.72 3.27 12.03
N ASP A 219 -6.71 4.12 11.77
CA ASP A 219 -7.89 3.76 10.98
C ASP A 219 -7.57 3.84 9.47
N PHE A 220 -6.61 4.70 9.12
CA PHE A 220 -6.07 4.88 7.79
C PHE A 220 -4.62 5.36 7.86
N TYR A 221 -3.75 4.79 7.01
CA TYR A 221 -2.40 5.30 6.82
C TYR A 221 -1.94 5.16 5.38
N THR A 222 -1.09 6.09 4.95
CA THR A 222 -0.38 6.08 3.66
C THR A 222 0.90 6.88 3.79
N GLY A 223 1.73 6.93 2.74
CA GLY A 223 2.93 7.77 2.68
C GLY A 223 2.76 8.97 1.76
N VAL A 224 3.40 10.08 2.12
CA VAL A 224 3.59 11.21 1.20
C VAL A 224 4.71 10.85 0.24
N GLN A 225 4.52 11.06 -1.06
CA GLN A 225 5.59 10.85 -2.03
C GLN A 225 6.72 11.89 -1.87
N PRO A 226 7.95 11.55 -2.21
CA PRO A 226 9.05 12.50 -2.28
C PRO A 226 8.70 13.71 -3.14
N LEU A 227 9.20 14.89 -2.76
CA LEU A 227 8.90 16.15 -3.45
C LEU A 227 9.77 16.35 -4.72
N ASP A 228 10.16 15.30 -5.39
CA ASP A 228 10.92 15.28 -6.66
C ASP A 228 10.01 15.44 -7.90
N THR A 229 8.70 15.44 -7.69
CA THR A 229 7.70 15.74 -8.70
C THR A 229 7.24 17.21 -8.63
N SER A 230 6.44 17.63 -9.62
CA SER A 230 5.84 18.97 -9.60
C SER A 230 4.63 19.08 -8.66
N PHE A 231 4.19 17.97 -8.07
CA PHE A 231 2.99 17.90 -7.25
C PHE A 231 3.30 17.39 -5.84
N ILE A 232 2.60 17.95 -4.85
CA ILE A 232 2.52 17.38 -3.51
C ILE A 232 1.39 16.38 -3.53
N GLN A 233 1.71 15.10 -3.31
CA GLN A 233 0.74 14.03 -3.42
C GLN A 233 1.02 12.86 -2.47
N LEU A 234 -0.04 12.15 -2.12
CA LEU A 234 0.04 10.88 -1.43
C LEU A 234 0.45 9.77 -2.39
N GLY A 235 1.19 8.80 -1.88
CA GLY A 235 1.53 7.60 -2.64
C GLY A 235 0.34 6.65 -2.74
N ALA A 236 -0.17 6.46 -3.95
CA ALA A 236 -1.26 5.53 -4.23
C ALA A 236 -0.79 4.07 -4.34
N ALA A 237 0.50 3.82 -4.19
CA ALA A 237 1.13 2.51 -4.36
C ALA A 237 1.24 1.70 -3.04
N LEU A 238 1.08 2.37 -1.87
CA LEU A 238 0.91 1.73 -0.57
C LEU A 238 -0.02 2.58 0.28
N PHE A 239 -1.14 2.00 0.69
CA PHE A 239 -2.05 2.60 1.66
C PHE A 239 -2.84 1.51 2.38
N ALA A 240 -3.37 1.85 3.54
CA ALA A 240 -4.13 0.94 4.38
C ALA A 240 -5.34 1.62 4.99
N ALA A 241 -6.41 0.87 5.17
CA ALA A 241 -7.62 1.37 5.78
C ALA A 241 -8.42 0.27 6.49
N ARG A 242 -9.18 0.66 7.50
CA ARG A 242 -10.27 -0.19 8.01
C ARG A 242 -11.38 -0.32 6.95
N PRO A 243 -12.21 -1.36 6.98
CA PRO A 243 -13.35 -1.50 6.07
C PRO A 243 -14.29 -0.29 6.17
N GLY A 244 -14.83 0.14 5.03
CA GLY A 244 -15.79 1.25 4.96
C GLY A 244 -15.19 2.64 5.26
N HIS A 245 -13.88 2.83 5.14
CA HIS A 245 -13.22 4.08 5.50
C HIS A 245 -13.67 5.24 4.59
N PRO A 246 -14.04 6.43 5.16
CA PRO A 246 -14.60 7.56 4.38
C PRO A 246 -13.68 8.08 3.26
N ILE A 247 -12.35 8.05 3.43
CA ILE A 247 -11.40 8.46 2.37
C ILE A 247 -11.58 7.57 1.14
N LEU A 248 -11.64 6.24 1.33
CA LEU A 248 -11.79 5.31 0.22
C LEU A 248 -13.19 5.33 -0.37
N LYS A 249 -14.22 5.55 0.47
CA LYS A 249 -15.57 5.83 -0.01
C LYS A 249 -15.56 7.01 -0.98
N HIS A 250 -14.91 8.11 -0.61
CA HIS A 250 -14.79 9.28 -1.47
C HIS A 250 -14.03 8.97 -2.77
N CYS A 251 -12.92 8.19 -2.70
CA CYS A 251 -12.21 7.74 -3.91
C CYS A 251 -13.15 7.00 -4.87
N VAL A 252 -13.96 6.06 -4.36
CA VAL A 252 -14.90 5.27 -5.18
C VAL A 252 -16.00 6.14 -5.77
N GLU A 253 -16.61 7.01 -4.98
CA GLU A 253 -17.78 7.80 -5.39
C GLU A 253 -17.45 8.91 -6.39
N THR A 254 -16.20 9.42 -6.39
CA THR A 254 -15.80 10.59 -7.18
C THR A 254 -14.96 10.28 -8.42
N ILE A 255 -14.69 9.01 -8.74
CA ILE A 255 -14.06 8.62 -10.02
C ILE A 255 -14.81 9.21 -11.21
N LYS A 256 -16.12 9.17 -11.20
CA LYS A 256 -16.99 9.72 -12.26
C LYS A 256 -16.78 11.21 -12.52
N ASP A 257 -16.39 11.98 -11.49
CA ASP A 257 -16.25 13.44 -11.57
C ASP A 257 -14.96 13.84 -12.31
N ASP A 258 -13.90 13.04 -12.16
CA ASP A 258 -12.59 13.29 -12.74
C ASP A 258 -12.28 12.37 -13.94
N TRP A 259 -13.22 11.46 -14.33
CA TRP A 259 -13.00 10.42 -15.33
C TRP A 259 -12.50 10.91 -16.69
N TYR A 260 -13.07 12.00 -17.17
CA TYR A 260 -12.70 12.56 -18.48
C TYR A 260 -11.42 13.39 -18.46
N ASN A 261 -10.71 13.43 -17.32
CA ASN A 261 -9.41 14.07 -17.28
C ASN A 261 -8.39 13.20 -18.03
N ASN A 262 -7.66 13.82 -18.98
CA ASN A 262 -6.66 13.11 -19.78
C ASN A 262 -5.42 12.63 -18.99
N GLN A 263 -5.29 13.04 -17.74
CA GLN A 263 -4.18 12.63 -16.88
C GLN A 263 -4.64 11.54 -15.89
N ILE A 264 -4.18 10.33 -16.07
CA ILE A 264 -4.51 9.17 -15.21
C ILE A 264 -4.28 9.51 -13.73
N ILE A 265 -3.18 10.21 -13.40
CA ILE A 265 -2.85 10.59 -12.03
C ILE A 265 -3.92 11.48 -11.37
N VAL A 266 -4.67 12.26 -12.17
CA VAL A 266 -5.78 13.11 -11.71
C VAL A 266 -7.09 12.33 -11.69
N ALA A 267 -7.34 11.53 -12.73
CA ALA A 267 -8.60 10.83 -12.90
C ALA A 267 -8.82 9.73 -11.85
N THR A 268 -7.79 8.95 -11.55
CA THR A 268 -7.89 7.77 -10.66
C THR A 268 -6.68 7.55 -9.74
N GLY A 269 -5.57 8.22 -10.03
CA GLY A 269 -4.27 7.96 -9.40
C GLY A 269 -3.96 8.82 -8.16
N PRO A 270 -2.68 9.16 -7.94
CA PRO A 270 -2.22 9.81 -6.71
C PRO A 270 -2.86 11.16 -6.41
N LEU A 271 -3.18 11.99 -7.42
CA LEU A 271 -3.83 13.29 -7.20
C LEU A 271 -5.31 13.13 -6.84
N HIS A 272 -6.03 12.18 -7.46
CA HIS A 272 -7.39 11.80 -7.06
C HIS A 272 -7.42 11.34 -5.60
N PHE A 273 -6.47 10.49 -5.21
CA PHE A 273 -6.32 10.02 -3.85
C PHE A 273 -6.02 11.15 -2.86
N THR A 274 -5.11 12.05 -3.22
CA THR A 274 -4.77 13.24 -2.42
C THR A 274 -5.97 14.14 -2.19
N LYS A 275 -6.74 14.43 -3.26
CA LYS A 275 -7.99 15.19 -3.20
C LYS A 275 -9.00 14.53 -2.25
N SER A 276 -9.15 13.22 -2.34
CA SER A 276 -10.07 12.45 -1.50
C SER A 276 -9.66 12.47 -0.03
N PHE A 277 -8.37 12.31 0.27
CA PHE A 277 -7.84 12.44 1.61
C PHE A 277 -8.10 13.82 2.20
N CYS A 278 -7.76 14.90 1.46
CA CYS A 278 -7.94 16.27 1.91
C CYS A 278 -9.42 16.58 2.17
N SER A 279 -10.28 16.27 1.21
CA SER A 279 -11.73 16.56 1.31
C SER A 279 -12.40 15.83 2.48
N THR A 280 -11.92 14.64 2.80
CA THR A 280 -12.53 13.80 3.85
C THR A 280 -12.01 14.15 5.24
N THR A 281 -10.70 14.37 5.38
CA THR A 281 -10.07 14.62 6.69
C THR A 281 -10.35 16.01 7.25
N MET A 282 -10.82 16.94 6.43
CA MET A 282 -11.27 18.26 6.88
C MET A 282 -12.70 18.28 7.44
N LYS A 283 -13.46 17.19 7.28
CA LYS A 283 -14.84 17.12 7.76
C LYS A 283 -14.88 16.73 9.25
N LYS A 284 -15.57 17.51 10.07
CA LYS A 284 -15.71 17.27 11.52
C LYS A 284 -16.29 15.88 11.86
N GLU A 285 -17.17 15.35 11.04
CA GLU A 285 -17.76 14.00 11.21
C GLU A 285 -16.73 12.88 11.25
N ASN A 286 -15.51 13.13 10.77
CA ASN A 286 -14.41 12.17 10.71
C ASN A 286 -13.31 12.45 11.74
N ASP A 287 -13.50 13.38 12.67
CA ASP A 287 -12.47 13.77 13.65
C ASP A 287 -12.15 12.64 14.67
N ASN A 288 -13.03 11.66 14.82
CA ASN A 288 -12.81 10.48 15.68
C ASN A 288 -11.94 9.40 15.01
N LEU A 289 -11.59 9.55 13.73
CA LEU A 289 -10.74 8.63 13.01
C LEU A 289 -9.28 9.04 13.11
N VAL A 290 -8.43 8.07 13.43
CA VAL A 290 -6.98 8.28 13.50
C VAL A 290 -6.37 8.04 12.12
N ASN A 291 -6.26 9.11 11.33
CA ASN A 291 -5.74 9.07 9.96
C ASN A 291 -4.36 9.72 9.90
N VAL A 292 -3.42 9.12 9.16
CA VAL A 292 -2.07 9.66 9.01
C VAL A 292 -1.57 9.58 7.57
N ALA A 293 -0.90 10.65 7.13
CA ALA A 293 -0.02 10.66 5.98
C ALA A 293 1.42 10.69 6.51
N LEU A 294 2.09 9.53 6.51
CA LEU A 294 3.46 9.40 6.98
C LEU A 294 4.39 10.10 5.98
N PRO A 295 5.38 10.87 6.44
CA PRO A 295 6.32 11.51 5.53
C PRO A 295 7.17 10.50 4.76
N ALA A 296 7.81 10.94 3.68
CA ALA A 296 8.37 10.07 2.64
C ALA A 296 9.27 8.94 3.14
N SER A 297 10.13 9.17 4.14
CA SER A 297 11.12 8.17 4.56
C SER A 297 10.53 6.87 5.12
N TYR A 298 9.23 6.86 5.47
CA TYR A 298 8.58 5.65 5.99
C TYR A 298 8.28 4.60 4.91
N PHE A 299 7.81 5.03 3.71
CA PHE A 299 7.45 4.12 2.61
C PHE A 299 8.16 4.44 1.29
N TYR A 300 8.61 5.67 1.14
CA TYR A 300 9.28 6.17 -0.06
C TYR A 300 10.65 6.79 0.29
N PRO A 301 11.56 6.06 0.97
CA PRO A 301 12.83 6.60 1.44
C PRO A 301 13.80 6.96 0.31
N CYS A 302 13.46 6.59 -0.93
CA CYS A 302 14.19 6.86 -2.16
C CYS A 302 13.25 7.52 -3.16
N GLY A 303 13.65 8.67 -3.73
CA GLY A 303 12.95 9.31 -4.83
C GLY A 303 13.21 8.61 -6.16
N TYR A 304 12.38 8.90 -7.18
CA TYR A 304 12.51 8.30 -8.50
C TYR A 304 13.93 8.47 -9.10
N ASP A 305 14.49 9.66 -8.99
CA ASP A 305 15.82 9.98 -9.50
C ASP A 305 16.97 9.41 -8.66
N GLU A 306 16.67 8.87 -7.49
CA GLU A 306 17.67 8.37 -6.52
C GLU A 306 17.92 6.86 -6.59
N GLN A 307 17.17 6.13 -7.41
CA GLN A 307 17.26 4.66 -7.54
C GLN A 307 18.68 4.16 -7.90
N ARG A 308 19.51 5.01 -8.49
CA ARG A 308 20.91 4.71 -8.83
C ARG A 308 21.86 4.75 -7.64
N LEU A 309 21.42 5.27 -6.50
CA LEU A 309 22.22 5.28 -5.27
C LEU A 309 22.29 3.89 -4.65
N PRO A 310 23.37 3.56 -3.93
CA PRO A 310 23.44 2.32 -3.17
C PRO A 310 22.27 2.20 -2.20
N ARG A 311 21.59 1.03 -2.19
CA ARG A 311 20.41 0.74 -1.38
C ARG A 311 20.60 1.07 0.12
N LYS A 312 21.80 0.86 0.67
CA LYS A 312 22.16 1.21 2.06
C LYS A 312 21.94 2.69 2.39
N ASN A 313 21.87 3.56 1.39
CA ASN A 313 21.68 4.99 1.56
C ASN A 313 20.19 5.39 1.55
N TRP A 314 19.27 4.50 1.19
CA TRP A 314 17.83 4.79 1.12
C TRP A 314 17.15 4.53 2.46
N ILE A 315 17.40 3.34 3.03
CA ILE A 315 16.66 2.85 4.20
C ILE A 315 17.13 3.58 5.44
N ARG A 316 16.18 4.13 6.18
CA ARG A 316 16.36 4.79 7.46
C ARG A 316 15.78 3.94 8.59
N SER A 317 16.08 4.34 9.84
CA SER A 317 15.58 3.62 11.03
C SER A 317 14.06 3.56 11.10
N GLU A 318 13.35 4.56 10.58
CA GLU A 318 11.90 4.64 10.55
C GLU A 318 11.27 3.95 9.33
N SER A 319 12.01 3.58 8.28
CA SER A 319 11.47 3.00 7.05
C SER A 319 10.80 1.65 7.29
N PHE A 320 9.55 1.49 6.84
CA PHE A 320 8.79 0.23 6.83
C PHE A 320 8.83 -0.47 5.48
N ALA A 321 8.95 0.31 4.41
CA ALA A 321 8.98 -0.23 3.05
C ALA A 321 9.79 0.66 2.11
N VAL A 322 10.11 0.15 0.93
CA VAL A 322 10.80 0.86 -0.15
C VAL A 322 10.06 0.66 -1.46
N HIS A 323 9.69 1.76 -2.11
CA HIS A 323 9.13 1.75 -3.46
C HIS A 323 10.25 1.76 -4.51
N HIS A 324 10.21 0.83 -5.47
CA HIS A 324 11.24 0.67 -6.50
C HIS A 324 10.91 1.36 -7.83
N TRP A 325 9.81 2.10 -7.91
CA TRP A 325 9.44 2.97 -9.04
C TRP A 325 9.52 2.29 -10.42
N ALA A 326 9.02 1.07 -10.56
CA ALA A 326 9.09 0.31 -11.81
C ALA A 326 8.33 0.97 -12.97
N GLY A 327 7.26 1.72 -12.68
CA GLY A 327 6.51 2.51 -13.66
C GLY A 327 5.95 1.65 -14.80
N SER A 328 5.50 0.43 -14.52
CA SER A 328 5.04 -0.52 -15.54
C SER A 328 3.89 0.03 -16.40
N TRP A 329 2.99 0.79 -15.81
CA TRP A 329 1.84 1.40 -16.48
C TRP A 329 2.18 2.50 -17.49
N LEU A 330 3.41 3.05 -17.44
CA LEU A 330 3.92 4.04 -18.39
C LEU A 330 4.45 3.39 -19.69
N LYS A 331 4.71 2.08 -19.67
CA LYS A 331 5.29 1.34 -20.79
C LYS A 331 4.19 0.88 -21.75
N PRO A 332 4.50 0.59 -23.02
CA PRO A 332 3.52 0.08 -23.98
C PRO A 332 2.79 -1.18 -23.52
N ASP A 333 3.47 -2.07 -22.78
CA ASP A 333 2.89 -3.29 -22.20
C ASP A 333 2.05 -3.04 -20.92
N GLY A 334 2.00 -1.83 -20.42
CA GLY A 334 1.05 -1.38 -19.40
C GLY A 334 -0.34 -1.07 -19.94
N TRP A 335 -0.57 -1.30 -21.25
CA TRP A 335 -1.84 -1.05 -21.92
C TRP A 335 -2.39 -2.32 -22.54
N ASP A 336 -3.72 -2.47 -22.47
CA ASP A 336 -4.44 -3.56 -23.12
C ASP A 336 -4.31 -3.42 -24.65
N GLN A 337 -3.71 -4.42 -25.29
CA GLN A 337 -3.47 -4.48 -26.72
C GLN A 337 -4.57 -5.27 -27.45
N SER A 338 -5.52 -5.86 -26.75
CA SER A 338 -6.68 -6.53 -27.33
C SER A 338 -7.63 -5.47 -27.88
N SER A 339 -7.63 -5.30 -29.19
CA SER A 339 -8.54 -4.39 -29.91
C SER A 339 -9.46 -5.18 -30.80
#